data_1aca93615d9587b345720b711260f30b
#
_entry.id   1aca93615d9587b345720b711260f30b
#
_cell.length_a   1.000
_cell.length_b   1.000
_cell.length_c   1.000
_cell.angle_alpha   90.00
_cell.angle_beta   90.00
_cell.angle_gamma   90.00
#
_symmetry.space_group_name_H-M   'P 1'
#
loop_
_entity.id
_entity.type
_entity.pdbx_description
1 polymer ?
#
loop_
_entity_poly.entity_id
_entity_poly.type
_entity_poly.pdbx_seq_one_letter_code
_entity_poly.pdbx_strand_id
1 'polypeptide(L)'
;MKKHRRGLRLAACLLALAMCAALLCSCGRTGKADDYTAAMPVIVVGSDNYPPFNYMGTDGAPTGIDVELANEAFKRLGYRAKFVTIDWEKKKELVENGTI
;
A
#
# COMPACT_ATOMS: atom_id res chain seq x y z
N MET A 1 6.07 -44.38 -41.90
CA MET A 1 6.56 -42.97 -41.77
C MET A 1 5.49 -41.95 -41.33
N LYS A 2 4.21 -42.10 -41.67
CA LYS A 2 3.15 -41.12 -41.24
C LYS A 2 2.82 -41.18 -39.74
N LYS A 3 3.02 -42.33 -39.07
CA LYS A 3 2.65 -42.50 -37.64
C LYS A 3 3.59 -41.74 -36.69
N HIS A 4 4.89 -41.69 -37.00
CA HIS A 4 5.89 -40.98 -36.21
C HIS A 4 5.70 -39.43 -36.21
N ARG A 5 5.29 -38.85 -37.33
CA ARG A 5 5.06 -37.42 -37.47
C ARG A 5 3.81 -36.95 -36.73
N ARG A 6 2.80 -37.83 -36.50
CA ARG A 6 1.63 -37.52 -35.72
C ARG A 6 1.94 -37.48 -34.23
N GLY A 7 2.76 -38.43 -33.72
CA GLY A 7 3.21 -38.42 -32.33
C GLY A 7 4.06 -37.20 -31.99
N LEU A 8 4.95 -36.79 -32.88
CA LEU A 8 5.81 -35.62 -32.69
C LEU A 8 5.00 -34.32 -32.66
N ARG A 9 3.96 -34.20 -33.48
CA ARG A 9 3.06 -33.05 -33.48
C ARG A 9 2.19 -32.94 -32.23
N LEU A 10 1.70 -34.08 -31.72
CA LEU A 10 0.97 -34.18 -30.47
C LEU A 10 1.84 -33.80 -29.27
N ALA A 11 3.08 -34.27 -29.23
CA ALA A 11 4.04 -33.93 -28.19
C ALA A 11 4.38 -32.43 -28.21
N ALA A 12 4.57 -31.84 -29.38
CA ALA A 12 4.82 -30.40 -29.53
C ALA A 12 3.62 -29.55 -29.07
N CYS A 13 2.38 -29.94 -29.38
CA CYS A 13 1.17 -29.26 -28.92
C CYS A 13 1.00 -29.34 -27.39
N LEU A 14 1.28 -30.49 -26.78
CA LEU A 14 1.22 -30.65 -25.33
C LEU A 14 2.27 -29.80 -24.61
N LEU A 15 3.48 -29.72 -25.16
CA LEU A 15 4.53 -28.83 -24.63
C LEU A 15 4.16 -27.36 -24.74
N ALA A 16 3.58 -26.94 -25.85
CA ALA A 16 3.11 -25.56 -26.03
C ALA A 16 1.96 -25.22 -25.06
N LEU A 17 1.02 -26.14 -24.83
CA LEU A 17 -0.06 -25.97 -23.87
C LEU A 17 0.46 -25.85 -22.42
N ALA A 18 1.45 -26.67 -22.07
CA ALA A 18 2.08 -26.60 -20.73
C ALA A 18 2.84 -25.29 -20.51
N MET A 19 3.52 -24.77 -21.53
CA MET A 19 4.18 -23.45 -21.45
C MET A 19 3.16 -22.30 -21.33
N CYS A 20 2.05 -22.35 -22.04
CA CYS A 20 0.98 -21.34 -21.91
C CYS A 20 0.33 -21.38 -20.52
N ALA A 21 0.10 -22.54 -19.94
CA ALA A 21 -0.45 -22.69 -18.60
C ALA A 21 0.51 -22.12 -17.52
N ALA A 22 1.83 -22.28 -17.69
CA ALA A 22 2.83 -21.72 -16.78
C ALA A 22 2.87 -20.19 -16.82
N LEU A 23 2.60 -19.58 -17.97
CA LEU A 23 2.56 -18.11 -18.12
C LEU A 23 1.29 -17.49 -17.50
N LEU A 24 0.18 -18.21 -17.46
CA LEU A 24 -1.06 -17.75 -16.84
C LEU A 24 -1.04 -17.82 -15.30
N CYS A 25 -0.20 -18.66 -14.70
CA CYS A 25 0.00 -18.71 -13.24
C CYS A 25 0.88 -17.59 -12.68
N SER A 26 1.51 -16.76 -13.50
CA SER A 26 2.42 -15.71 -13.06
C SER A 26 1.72 -14.43 -12.58
N CYS A 27 0.40 -14.28 -12.76
CA CYS A 27 -0.36 -13.07 -12.37
C CYS A 27 -1.07 -13.18 -11.01
N GLY A 28 -0.68 -14.10 -10.14
CA GLY A 28 -1.34 -14.35 -8.84
C GLY A 28 -0.52 -13.99 -7.60
N ARG A 29 0.48 -13.11 -7.71
CA ARG A 29 1.07 -12.50 -6.51
C ARG A 29 0.33 -11.20 -6.19
N THR A 30 -0.83 -11.32 -5.58
CA THR A 30 -1.34 -10.31 -4.66
C THR A 30 -0.39 -10.32 -3.46
N GLY A 31 0.76 -9.65 -3.63
CA GLY A 31 1.60 -9.31 -2.49
C GLY A 31 0.71 -8.48 -1.56
N LYS A 32 0.54 -8.93 -0.33
CA LYS A 32 -0.11 -8.18 0.74
C LYS A 32 0.54 -6.80 0.82
N ALA A 33 -0.11 -5.80 0.25
CA ALA A 33 0.27 -4.40 0.41
C ALA A 33 0.25 -4.02 1.91
N ASP A 34 -0.54 -4.74 2.69
CA ASP A 34 -0.75 -4.50 4.12
C ASP A 34 0.48 -4.85 4.99
N ASP A 35 1.30 -5.82 4.57
CA ASP A 35 2.45 -6.27 5.35
C ASP A 35 3.66 -5.32 5.20
N TYR A 36 3.83 -4.70 4.04
CA TYR A 36 4.90 -3.73 3.81
C TYR A 36 4.67 -2.42 4.58
N THR A 37 3.43 -1.95 4.65
CA THR A 37 3.09 -0.73 5.39
C THR A 37 3.18 -0.90 6.90
N ALA A 38 2.94 -2.10 7.43
CA ALA A 38 3.08 -2.39 8.86
C ALA A 38 4.52 -2.29 9.35
N ALA A 39 5.50 -2.54 8.49
CA ALA A 39 6.94 -2.46 8.81
C ALA A 39 7.52 -1.04 8.71
N MET A 40 6.77 -0.06 8.15
CA MET A 40 7.25 1.32 8.02
C MET A 40 7.31 2.02 9.38
N PRO A 41 8.37 2.79 9.65
CA PRO A 41 8.43 3.63 10.83
C PRO A 41 7.30 4.65 10.83
N VAL A 42 6.78 4.96 12.02
CA VAL A 42 5.63 5.85 12.21
C VAL A 42 6.10 7.27 12.49
N ILE A 43 5.52 8.23 11.76
CA ILE A 43 5.61 9.65 12.10
C ILE A 43 4.28 10.07 12.71
N VAL A 44 4.34 10.64 13.91
CA VAL A 44 3.17 11.18 14.59
C VAL A 44 2.94 12.61 14.13
N VAL A 45 1.77 12.86 13.55
CA VAL A 45 1.35 14.17 13.02
C VAL A 45 0.29 14.74 13.95
N GLY A 46 0.64 15.80 14.67
CA GLY A 46 -0.31 16.53 15.51
C GLY A 46 -1.09 17.56 14.69
N SER A 47 -2.40 17.56 14.81
CA SER A 47 -3.27 18.55 14.17
C SER A 47 -4.42 18.98 15.08
N ASP A 48 -4.99 20.13 14.80
CA ASP A 48 -6.28 20.53 15.35
C ASP A 48 -7.43 20.05 14.45
N ASN A 49 -8.65 20.49 14.72
CA ASN A 49 -9.82 20.19 13.91
C ASN A 49 -10.15 21.38 13.00
N TYR A 50 -9.72 21.31 11.73
CA TYR A 50 -9.85 22.41 10.77
C TYR A 50 -10.39 21.93 9.40
N PRO A 51 -11.70 21.67 9.25
CA PRO A 51 -12.29 21.27 7.98
C PRO A 51 -12.14 22.37 6.91
N PRO A 52 -11.92 22.05 5.64
CA PRO A 52 -11.82 20.70 5.03
C PRO A 52 -10.40 20.14 5.02
N PHE A 53 -9.44 20.75 5.68
CA PHE A 53 -8.02 20.43 5.60
C PHE A 53 -7.65 19.22 6.46
N ASN A 54 -7.99 19.28 7.74
CA ASN A 54 -7.78 18.16 8.67
C ASN A 54 -8.91 18.14 9.72
N TYR A 55 -9.57 17.02 9.87
CA TYR A 55 -10.68 16.83 10.81
C TYR A 55 -10.97 15.35 11.01
N MET A 56 -11.80 15.02 11.99
CA MET A 56 -12.28 13.64 12.19
C MET A 56 -13.51 13.42 11.34
N GLY A 57 -13.48 12.37 10.51
CA GLY A 57 -14.63 11.92 9.72
C GLY A 57 -15.74 11.33 10.60
N THR A 58 -16.88 11.06 9.99
CA THR A 58 -18.03 10.45 10.68
C THR A 58 -17.78 9.01 11.13
N ASP A 59 -16.78 8.36 10.53
CA ASP A 59 -16.26 7.04 10.87
C ASP A 59 -15.21 7.07 12.01
N GLY A 60 -14.89 8.27 12.52
CA GLY A 60 -13.88 8.47 13.55
C GLY A 60 -12.44 8.41 13.03
N ALA A 61 -12.23 8.36 11.71
CA ALA A 61 -10.90 8.40 11.12
C ALA A 61 -10.47 9.83 10.77
N PRO A 62 -9.16 10.16 10.90
CA PRO A 62 -8.62 11.40 10.39
C PRO A 62 -8.83 11.52 8.89
N THR A 63 -9.33 12.66 8.44
CA THR A 63 -9.65 12.91 7.02
C THR A 63 -9.38 14.38 6.66
N GLY A 64 -9.40 14.68 5.37
CA GLY A 64 -9.19 16.01 4.82
C GLY A 64 -7.99 16.09 3.88
N ILE A 65 -7.85 17.24 3.24
CA ILE A 65 -6.83 17.47 2.19
C ILE A 65 -5.41 17.25 2.73
N ASP A 66 -5.11 17.79 3.91
CA ASP A 66 -3.79 17.67 4.52
C ASP A 66 -3.48 16.24 4.96
N VAL A 67 -4.50 15.51 5.41
CA VAL A 67 -4.37 14.10 5.82
C VAL A 67 -4.03 13.22 4.62
N GLU A 68 -4.74 13.40 3.51
CA GLU A 68 -4.47 12.64 2.28
C GLU A 68 -3.09 12.96 1.71
N LEU A 69 -2.73 14.25 1.67
CA LEU A 69 -1.43 14.71 1.19
C LEU A 69 -0.28 14.15 2.04
N ALA A 70 -0.40 14.24 3.36
CA ALA A 70 0.61 13.76 4.29
C ALA A 70 0.78 12.23 4.20
N ASN A 71 -0.33 11.48 4.13
CA ASN A 71 -0.29 10.04 3.94
C ASN A 71 0.46 9.64 2.67
N GLU A 72 0.18 10.29 1.55
CA GLU A 72 0.85 10.00 0.28
C GLU A 72 2.33 10.41 0.31
N ALA A 73 2.65 11.58 0.86
CA ALA A 73 4.03 12.06 0.96
C ALA A 73 4.89 11.14 1.85
N PHE A 74 4.41 10.81 3.04
CA PHE A 74 5.14 9.93 3.96
C PHE A 74 5.29 8.52 3.42
N LYS A 75 4.25 7.97 2.78
CA LYS A 75 4.32 6.67 2.12
C LYS A 75 5.43 6.61 1.07
N ARG A 76 5.57 7.65 0.24
CA ARG A 76 6.65 7.75 -0.76
C ARG A 76 8.04 7.83 -0.13
N LEU A 77 8.14 8.39 1.06
CA LEU A 77 9.37 8.48 1.83
C LEU A 77 9.66 7.23 2.69
N GLY A 78 8.80 6.22 2.65
CA GLY A 78 8.97 4.99 3.42
C GLY A 78 8.51 5.10 4.88
N TYR A 79 7.60 6.03 5.18
CA TYR A 79 7.02 6.23 6.50
C TYR A 79 5.51 6.01 6.49
N ARG A 80 4.95 5.82 7.68
CA ARG A 80 3.51 5.77 7.92
C ARG A 80 3.11 6.92 8.84
N ALA A 81 2.16 7.74 8.41
CA ALA A 81 1.61 8.79 9.25
C ALA A 81 0.63 8.23 10.29
N LYS A 82 0.70 8.75 11.52
CA LYS A 82 -0.31 8.58 12.56
C LYS A 82 -0.79 9.94 13.02
N PHE A 83 -2.04 10.27 12.70
CA PHE A 83 -2.62 11.55 13.08
C PHE A 83 -3.17 11.51 14.50
N VAL A 84 -2.92 12.57 15.24
CA VAL A 84 -3.44 12.77 16.60
C VAL A 84 -3.98 14.20 16.72
N THR A 85 -5.13 14.33 17.34
CA THR A 85 -5.68 15.67 17.67
C THR A 85 -4.96 16.21 18.89
N ILE A 86 -4.46 17.43 18.79
CA ILE A 86 -3.70 18.09 19.85
C ILE A 86 -4.35 19.43 20.23
N ASP A 87 -4.01 19.92 21.41
CA ASP A 87 -4.19 21.33 21.75
C ASP A 87 -3.16 22.15 20.97
N TRP A 88 -3.64 22.96 20.03
CA TRP A 88 -2.77 23.74 19.13
C TRP A 88 -1.81 24.68 19.86
N GLU A 89 -2.19 25.18 21.01
CA GLU A 89 -1.33 26.03 21.83
C GLU A 89 -0.10 25.29 22.35
N LYS A 90 -0.19 23.97 22.52
CA LYS A 90 0.89 23.10 22.99
C LYS A 90 1.76 22.51 21.88
N LYS A 91 1.48 22.82 20.63
CA LYS A 91 2.18 22.21 19.47
C LYS A 91 3.70 22.26 19.58
N LYS A 92 4.25 23.38 20.03
CA LYS A 92 5.71 23.56 20.14
C LYS A 92 6.31 22.63 21.21
N GLU A 93 5.69 22.60 22.39
CA GLU A 93 6.09 21.71 23.48
C GLU A 93 6.04 20.24 23.06
N LEU A 94 4.96 19.84 22.36
CA LEU A 94 4.75 18.46 21.89
C LEU A 94 5.78 18.02 20.86
N VAL A 95 6.25 18.94 20.01
CA VAL A 95 7.36 18.68 19.09
C VAL A 95 8.69 18.59 19.85
N GLU A 96 8.96 19.54 20.75
CA GLU A 96 10.22 19.61 21.48
C GLU A 96 10.44 18.40 22.39
N ASN A 97 9.37 17.84 22.95
CA ASN A 97 9.44 16.66 23.81
C ASN A 97 9.30 15.31 23.07
N GLY A 98 9.10 15.34 21.74
CA GLY A 98 8.99 14.16 20.91
C GLY A 98 7.65 13.43 20.99
N THR A 99 6.57 14.08 21.46
CA THR A 99 5.22 13.49 21.46
C THR A 99 4.64 13.43 20.05
N ILE A 100 4.92 14.43 19.21
CA ILE A 100 4.53 14.53 17.79
C ILE A 100 5.74 14.85 16.95
#